data_685da11734740406f5babf577ecca236
#
_entry.id   685da11734740406f5babf577ecca236
#
_cell.length_a   1.000
_cell.length_b   1.000
_cell.length_c   1.000
_cell.angle_alpha   90.00
_cell.angle_beta   90.00
_cell.angle_gamma   90.00
#
_symmetry.space_group_name_H-M   'P 1'
#
loop_
_entity.id
_entity.type
_entity.pdbx_description
1 polymer ?
#
loop_
_entity_poly.entity_id
_entity_poly.type
_entity_poly.pdbx_seq_one_letter_code
_entity_poly.pdbx_strand_id
1 'polypeptide(L)'
;VKTICAVKQWNKFKSNTSQKLETTTDAKFQNIIYYYWDGKKAVNQNQQVKIDFLGAVNKMENLDHKFERNFIGFQNSCTGEYVQFVRLGHDSWYADVPIKDQNNWEGYLWAGYADTKSITDMLKLFFEELPWFDSISWKMRRITQ
;
A
#
# COMPACT_ATOMS: atom_id res chain seq x y z
N VAL A 1 1.42 2.64 -18.31
CA VAL A 1 1.47 3.38 -17.05
C VAL A 1 2.70 2.99 -16.25
N LYS A 2 2.93 1.70 -16.05
CA LYS A 2 4.10 1.18 -15.32
C LYS A 2 5.41 1.59 -16.02
N THR A 3 5.45 1.49 -17.33
CA THR A 3 6.61 1.89 -18.14
C THR A 3 6.89 3.39 -18.03
N ILE A 4 5.85 4.21 -18.07
CA ILE A 4 5.98 5.67 -17.98
C ILE A 4 6.55 6.07 -16.61
N CYS A 5 6.09 5.41 -15.54
CA CYS A 5 6.59 5.68 -14.20
C CYS A 5 8.06 5.31 -14.04
N ALA A 6 8.43 4.15 -14.56
CA ALA A 6 9.82 3.70 -14.54
C ALA A 6 10.74 4.66 -15.31
N VAL A 7 10.29 5.14 -16.46
CA VAL A 7 11.04 6.12 -17.25
C VAL A 7 11.20 7.44 -16.50
N LYS A 8 10.14 7.93 -15.88
CA LYS A 8 10.20 9.15 -15.07
C LYS A 8 11.18 9.02 -13.91
N GLN A 9 11.14 7.90 -13.21
CA GLN A 9 12.05 7.63 -12.10
C GLN A 9 13.49 7.53 -12.58
N TRP A 10 13.72 6.86 -13.70
CA TRP A 10 15.05 6.73 -14.31
C TRP A 10 15.62 8.07 -14.74
N ASN A 11 14.82 8.89 -15.39
CA ASN A 11 15.24 10.22 -15.82
C ASN A 11 15.56 11.12 -14.63
N LYS A 12 14.75 11.04 -13.56
CA LYS A 12 15.01 11.76 -12.31
C LYS A 12 16.32 11.30 -11.66
N PHE A 13 16.59 10.01 -11.67
CA PHE A 13 17.84 9.45 -11.20
C PHE A 13 19.03 9.97 -11.99
N LYS A 14 18.94 9.97 -13.32
CA LYS A 14 19.99 10.48 -14.20
C LYS A 14 20.29 11.95 -13.95
N SER A 15 19.28 12.77 -13.81
CA SER A 15 19.45 14.20 -13.57
C SER A 15 20.10 14.51 -12.23
N ASN A 16 20.05 13.57 -11.29
CA ASN A 16 20.57 13.71 -9.94
C ASN A 16 21.79 12.82 -9.65
N THR A 17 22.50 12.38 -10.69
CA THR A 17 23.63 11.44 -10.55
C THR A 17 24.75 11.96 -9.66
N SER A 18 24.91 13.27 -9.54
CA SER A 18 25.91 13.89 -8.65
C SER A 18 25.44 14.02 -7.21
N GLN A 19 24.17 13.70 -6.93
CA GLN A 19 23.59 13.83 -5.60
C GLN A 19 23.66 12.50 -4.83
N LYS A 20 23.50 12.60 -3.51
CA LYS A 20 23.59 11.45 -2.63
C LYS A 20 22.51 10.40 -2.91
N LEU A 21 22.85 9.15 -2.65
CA LEU A 21 21.93 8.01 -2.77
C LEU A 21 20.60 8.21 -2.03
N GLU A 22 20.58 8.96 -0.95
CA GLU A 22 19.37 9.28 -0.18
C GLU A 22 18.26 9.90 -1.04
N THR A 23 18.62 10.76 -1.98
CA THR A 23 17.67 11.39 -2.90
C THR A 23 16.98 10.36 -3.79
N THR A 24 17.69 9.33 -4.22
CA THR A 24 17.13 8.24 -5.04
C THR A 24 16.10 7.43 -4.27
N THR A 25 16.37 7.15 -2.99
CA THR A 25 15.44 6.42 -2.12
C THR A 25 14.16 7.20 -1.91
N ASP A 26 14.26 8.49 -1.61
CA ASP A 26 13.10 9.36 -1.42
C ASP A 26 12.26 9.45 -2.71
N ALA A 27 12.90 9.56 -3.87
CA ALA A 27 12.22 9.60 -5.15
C ALA A 27 11.43 8.31 -5.41
N LYS A 28 11.94 7.17 -4.99
CA LYS A 28 11.32 5.86 -5.15
C LYS A 28 10.00 5.76 -4.37
N PHE A 29 9.93 6.36 -3.18
CA PHE A 29 8.76 6.31 -2.31
C PHE A 29 7.74 7.43 -2.57
N GLN A 30 8.07 8.41 -3.41
CA GLN A 30 7.22 9.58 -3.66
C GLN A 30 5.91 9.26 -4.40
N ASN A 31 5.77 8.07 -4.95
CA ASN A 31 4.60 7.70 -5.74
C ASN A 31 3.52 6.98 -4.92
N ILE A 32 3.74 6.77 -3.64
CA ILE A 32 2.77 6.09 -2.79
C ILE A 32 1.91 7.11 -2.08
N ILE A 33 0.61 6.98 -2.27
CA ILE A 33 -0.40 7.74 -1.53
C ILE A 33 -1.11 6.78 -0.58
N TYR A 34 -1.75 7.36 0.44
CA TYR A 34 -2.50 6.56 1.40
C TYR A 34 -3.87 7.15 1.67
N TYR A 35 -4.76 6.33 2.18
CA TYR A 35 -6.03 6.72 2.75
C TYR A 35 -6.24 5.93 4.03
N TYR A 36 -7.04 6.49 4.95
CA TYR A 36 -6.97 6.08 6.34
C TYR A 36 -8.27 6.43 7.05
N TRP A 37 -8.69 5.55 7.94
CA TRP A 37 -9.81 5.82 8.83
C TRP A 37 -9.60 5.06 10.14
N ASP A 38 -9.57 5.79 11.26
CA ASP A 38 -9.37 5.21 12.59
C ASP A 38 -10.55 5.45 13.54
N GLY A 39 -11.66 5.93 13.01
CA GLY A 39 -12.84 6.29 13.80
C GLY A 39 -12.88 7.76 14.22
N LYS A 40 -11.76 8.47 14.08
CA LYS A 40 -11.64 9.88 14.46
C LYS A 40 -11.07 10.73 13.34
N LYS A 41 -10.04 10.24 12.69
CA LYS A 41 -9.33 10.94 11.61
C LYS A 41 -9.47 10.18 10.31
N ALA A 42 -9.64 10.91 9.23
CA ALA A 42 -9.77 10.35 7.90
C ALA A 42 -8.80 11.04 6.94
N VAL A 43 -8.22 10.24 6.06
CA VAL A 43 -7.54 10.73 4.86
C VAL A 43 -8.21 10.03 3.69
N ASN A 44 -8.85 10.82 2.82
CA ASN A 44 -9.55 10.29 1.66
C ASN A 44 -8.61 10.14 0.48
N GLN A 45 -8.88 9.16 -0.35
CA GLN A 45 -8.09 8.89 -1.56
C GLN A 45 -8.00 10.13 -2.46
N ASN A 46 -9.06 10.93 -2.53
CA ASN A 46 -9.11 12.15 -3.33
C ASN A 46 -8.09 13.21 -2.91
N GLN A 47 -7.63 13.17 -1.67
CA GLN A 47 -6.67 14.14 -1.15
C GLN A 47 -5.25 13.88 -1.68
N GLN A 48 -4.97 12.70 -2.23
CA GLN A 48 -3.69 12.34 -2.84
C GLN A 48 -2.49 12.59 -1.90
N VAL A 49 -2.66 12.22 -0.63
CA VAL A 49 -1.62 12.46 0.38
C VAL A 49 -0.52 11.42 0.24
N LYS A 50 0.68 11.88 -0.02
CA LYS A 50 1.85 11.02 -0.15
C LYS A 50 2.38 10.59 1.20
N ILE A 51 2.98 9.42 1.25
CA ILE A 51 3.55 8.86 2.47
C ILE A 51 4.80 8.06 2.13
N ASP A 52 5.79 8.09 3.01
CA ASP A 52 6.96 7.22 2.91
C ASP A 52 6.74 5.96 3.76
N PHE A 53 7.67 5.02 3.67
CA PHE A 53 7.55 3.74 4.38
C PHE A 53 7.50 3.91 5.90
N LEU A 54 8.37 4.76 6.45
CA LEU A 54 8.41 5.01 7.89
C LEU A 54 7.11 5.66 8.39
N GLY A 55 6.59 6.59 7.62
CA GLY A 55 5.28 7.20 7.88
C GLY A 55 4.16 6.18 7.84
N ALA A 56 4.19 5.26 6.89
CA ALA A 56 3.20 4.18 6.76
C ALA A 56 3.23 3.25 7.97
N VAL A 57 4.40 2.81 8.38
CA VAL A 57 4.56 1.96 9.57
C VAL A 57 4.04 2.66 10.81
N ASN A 58 4.38 3.93 10.99
CA ASN A 58 3.89 4.72 12.12
C ASN A 58 2.37 4.81 12.14
N LYS A 59 1.73 5.07 11.00
CA LYS A 59 0.26 5.10 10.89
C LYS A 59 -0.36 3.76 11.24
N MET A 60 0.24 2.67 10.78
CA MET A 60 -0.26 1.32 11.06
C MET A 60 -0.16 0.97 12.55
N GLU A 61 0.95 1.30 13.19
CA GLU A 61 1.15 1.07 14.62
C GLU A 61 0.15 1.82 15.48
N ASN A 62 -0.30 2.99 15.01
CA ASN A 62 -1.26 3.83 15.73
C ASN A 62 -2.72 3.58 15.33
N LEU A 63 -2.97 2.66 14.43
CA LEU A 63 -4.32 2.29 14.04
C LEU A 63 -4.99 1.49 15.14
N ASP A 64 -6.12 2.02 15.65
CA ASP A 64 -6.82 1.41 16.79
C ASP A 64 -7.62 0.19 16.34
N HIS A 65 -7.16 -0.99 16.73
CA HIS A 65 -7.83 -2.24 16.39
C HIS A 65 -9.17 -2.43 17.10
N LYS A 66 -9.44 -1.67 18.16
CA LYS A 66 -10.73 -1.71 18.88
C LYS A 66 -11.86 -1.09 18.06
N PHE A 67 -11.51 -0.23 17.11
CA PHE A 67 -12.46 0.31 16.17
C PHE A 67 -12.58 -0.63 14.97
N GLU A 68 -13.68 -1.35 14.86
CA GLU A 68 -13.87 -2.43 13.87
C GLU A 68 -13.76 -1.97 12.41
N ARG A 69 -14.08 -0.72 12.13
CA ARG A 69 -14.07 -0.17 10.78
C ARG A 69 -12.77 0.55 10.43
N ASN A 70 -11.72 0.31 11.21
CA ASN A 70 -10.41 0.89 10.89
C ASN A 70 -9.90 0.36 9.55
N PHE A 71 -9.17 1.18 8.84
CA PHE A 71 -8.45 0.73 7.66
C PHE A 71 -7.33 1.70 7.29
N ILE A 72 -6.35 1.19 6.58
CA ILE A 72 -5.34 1.97 5.90
C ILE A 72 -5.07 1.33 4.55
N GLY A 73 -5.09 2.14 3.50
CA GLY A 73 -4.82 1.68 2.15
C GLY A 73 -3.65 2.44 1.55
N PHE A 74 -2.92 1.78 0.67
CA PHE A 74 -1.78 2.34 -0.04
C PHE A 74 -1.95 2.10 -1.54
N GLN A 75 -1.64 3.11 -2.31
CA GLN A 75 -1.71 3.02 -3.77
C GLN A 75 -0.45 3.62 -4.38
N ASN A 76 0.16 2.88 -5.30
CA ASN A 76 1.18 3.46 -6.14
C ASN A 76 0.47 4.24 -7.26
N SER A 77 0.57 5.57 -7.22
CA SER A 77 -0.13 6.44 -8.17
C SER A 77 0.36 6.28 -9.61
N CYS A 78 1.56 5.72 -9.79
CA CYS A 78 2.10 5.46 -11.11
C CYS A 78 1.63 4.14 -11.72
N THR A 79 1.64 3.07 -10.93
CA THR A 79 1.31 1.72 -11.42
C THR A 79 -0.16 1.37 -11.22
N GLY A 80 -0.82 2.05 -10.29
CA GLY A 80 -2.18 1.72 -9.87
C GLY A 80 -2.26 0.52 -8.92
N GLU A 81 -1.14 -0.08 -8.57
CA GLU A 81 -1.10 -1.16 -7.57
C GLU A 81 -1.60 -0.64 -6.23
N TYR A 82 -2.35 -1.48 -5.52
CA TYR A 82 -3.11 -1.06 -4.36
C TYR A 82 -3.23 -2.22 -3.37
N VAL A 83 -3.11 -1.91 -2.09
CA VAL A 83 -3.36 -2.87 -1.01
C VAL A 83 -3.99 -2.13 0.17
N GLN A 84 -4.96 -2.76 0.80
CA GLN A 84 -5.65 -2.22 1.97
C GLN A 84 -5.51 -3.17 3.15
N PHE A 85 -5.38 -2.59 4.33
CA PHE A 85 -5.25 -3.34 5.57
C PHE A 85 -6.30 -2.90 6.58
N VAL A 86 -6.79 -3.87 7.35
CA VAL A 86 -7.63 -3.65 8.53
C VAL A 86 -6.91 -4.30 9.71
N ARG A 87 -6.75 -3.56 10.79
CA ARG A 87 -6.16 -4.11 12.01
C ARG A 87 -7.23 -4.79 12.83
N LEU A 88 -7.06 -6.10 13.07
CA LEU A 88 -8.04 -6.91 13.79
C LEU A 88 -7.71 -7.06 15.27
N GLY A 89 -6.44 -6.96 15.61
CA GLY A 89 -5.94 -7.12 16.96
C GLY A 89 -4.56 -6.54 17.10
N HIS A 90 -3.91 -6.73 18.24
CA HIS A 90 -2.58 -6.20 18.48
C HIS A 90 -1.58 -6.67 17.42
N ASP A 91 -1.61 -7.94 17.07
CA ASP A 91 -0.69 -8.56 16.09
C ASP A 91 -1.44 -9.32 15.00
N SER A 92 -2.63 -8.87 14.65
CA SER A 92 -3.48 -9.56 13.70
C SER A 92 -4.04 -8.58 12.70
N TRP A 93 -3.83 -8.87 11.41
CA TRP A 93 -4.20 -8.01 10.30
C TRP A 93 -4.96 -8.78 9.22
N TYR A 94 -5.89 -8.09 8.61
CA TYR A 94 -6.55 -8.50 7.38
C TYR A 94 -6.04 -7.60 6.25
N ALA A 95 -5.76 -8.22 5.11
CA ALA A 95 -5.34 -7.50 3.92
C ALA A 95 -6.26 -7.84 2.77
N ASP A 96 -6.58 -6.86 1.93
CA ASP A 96 -7.26 -7.13 0.68
C ASP A 96 -6.66 -6.36 -0.48
N VAL A 97 -6.80 -6.96 -1.67
CA VAL A 97 -6.33 -6.40 -2.94
C VAL A 97 -7.41 -6.63 -3.98
N PRO A 98 -7.86 -5.59 -4.69
CA PRO A 98 -8.85 -5.78 -5.73
C PRO A 98 -8.29 -6.60 -6.88
N ILE A 99 -9.11 -7.49 -7.42
CA ILE A 99 -8.77 -8.23 -8.63
C ILE A 99 -9.11 -7.34 -9.83
N LYS A 100 -8.08 -6.88 -10.52
CA LYS A 100 -8.22 -5.97 -11.68
C LYS A 100 -8.35 -6.75 -13.00
N ASP A 101 -9.21 -7.74 -13.01
CA ASP A 101 -9.55 -8.44 -14.24
C ASP A 101 -10.78 -7.78 -14.86
N GLN A 102 -10.76 -7.56 -16.18
CA GLN A 102 -11.88 -7.00 -16.92
C GLN A 102 -13.14 -7.85 -16.78
N ASN A 103 -12.98 -9.13 -16.49
CA ASN A 103 -14.08 -10.06 -16.29
C ASN A 103 -14.55 -10.15 -14.84
N ASN A 104 -13.97 -9.35 -13.94
CA ASN A 104 -14.32 -9.38 -12.51
C ASN A 104 -15.53 -8.51 -12.19
N TRP A 105 -16.61 -8.71 -12.95
CA TRP A 105 -17.84 -7.97 -12.75
C TRP A 105 -18.61 -8.41 -11.50
N GLU A 106 -18.31 -9.58 -10.95
CA GLU A 106 -18.92 -10.07 -9.71
C GLU A 106 -18.32 -9.47 -8.44
N GLY A 107 -17.22 -8.72 -8.57
CA GLY A 107 -16.62 -8.02 -7.45
C GLY A 107 -15.87 -8.94 -6.50
N TYR A 108 -14.96 -9.74 -7.00
CA TYR A 108 -14.05 -10.53 -6.17
C TYR A 108 -12.81 -9.73 -5.80
N LEU A 109 -12.24 -10.09 -4.66
CA LEU A 109 -10.96 -9.55 -4.22
C LEU A 109 -10.08 -10.68 -3.66
N TRP A 110 -8.79 -10.41 -3.55
CA TRP A 110 -7.86 -11.27 -2.82
C TRP A 110 -7.86 -10.83 -1.37
N ALA A 111 -8.07 -11.79 -0.45
CA ALA A 111 -8.08 -11.54 0.97
C ALA A 111 -7.07 -12.43 1.68
N GLY A 112 -6.36 -11.88 2.66
CA GLY A 112 -5.38 -12.61 3.44
C GLY A 112 -5.32 -12.14 4.88
N TYR A 113 -4.78 -12.98 5.73
CA TYR A 113 -4.59 -12.69 7.16
C TYR A 113 -3.13 -12.91 7.50
N ALA A 114 -2.56 -12.03 8.31
CA ALA A 114 -1.16 -12.14 8.69
C ALA A 114 -0.88 -11.39 9.98
N ASP A 115 0.29 -11.64 10.55
CA ASP A 115 0.79 -10.90 11.70
C ASP A 115 1.42 -9.56 11.26
N THR A 116 1.73 -8.71 12.22
CA THR A 116 2.30 -7.39 11.96
C THR A 116 3.62 -7.46 11.22
N LYS A 117 4.47 -8.42 11.57
CA LYS A 117 5.76 -8.56 10.90
C LYS A 117 5.61 -8.88 9.42
N SER A 118 4.75 -9.84 9.10
CA SER A 118 4.50 -10.25 7.70
C SER A 118 3.90 -9.12 6.88
N ILE A 119 2.96 -8.38 7.45
CA ILE A 119 2.35 -7.21 6.81
C ILE A 119 3.40 -6.11 6.58
N THR A 120 4.24 -5.84 7.56
CA THR A 120 5.29 -4.82 7.47
C THR A 120 6.32 -5.19 6.40
N ASP A 121 6.74 -6.46 6.37
CA ASP A 121 7.68 -6.96 5.35
C ASP A 121 7.09 -6.84 3.95
N MET A 122 5.83 -7.21 3.79
CA MET A 122 5.10 -7.09 2.53
C MET A 122 5.00 -5.62 2.08
N LEU A 123 4.67 -4.73 3.00
CA LEU A 123 4.55 -3.31 2.72
C LEU A 123 5.88 -2.70 2.29
N LYS A 124 6.98 -3.15 2.90
CA LYS A 124 8.32 -2.70 2.50
C LYS A 124 8.59 -3.04 1.03
N LEU A 125 8.27 -4.27 0.61
CA LEU A 125 8.41 -4.68 -0.78
C LEU A 125 7.51 -3.85 -1.70
N PHE A 126 6.28 -3.56 -1.27
CA PHE A 126 5.36 -2.71 -2.01
C PHE A 126 5.94 -1.32 -2.25
N PHE A 127 6.52 -0.71 -1.23
CA PHE A 127 7.15 0.62 -1.33
C PHE A 127 8.39 0.61 -2.22
N GLU A 128 9.15 -0.49 -2.21
CA GLU A 128 10.36 -0.65 -3.02
C GLU A 128 10.05 -1.07 -4.47
N GLU A 129 8.79 -1.24 -4.81
CA GLU A 129 8.33 -1.71 -6.13
C GLU A 129 8.88 -3.10 -6.49
N LEU A 130 9.08 -3.93 -5.47
CA LEU A 130 9.47 -5.33 -5.62
C LEU A 130 8.23 -6.22 -5.56
N PRO A 131 8.31 -7.49 -6.01
CA PRO A 131 7.20 -8.42 -5.89
C PRO A 131 6.81 -8.62 -4.43
N TRP A 132 5.59 -8.24 -4.07
CA TRP A 132 5.10 -8.25 -2.69
C TRP A 132 3.91 -9.19 -2.47
N PHE A 133 3.20 -9.54 -3.55
CA PHE A 133 1.93 -10.28 -3.42
C PHE A 133 2.11 -11.63 -2.74
N ASP A 134 3.18 -12.35 -3.04
CA ASP A 134 3.42 -13.70 -2.51
C ASP A 134 3.95 -13.71 -1.07
N SER A 135 4.06 -12.55 -0.41
CA SER A 135 4.54 -12.45 0.97
C SER A 135 3.59 -13.09 1.99
N ILE A 136 2.31 -13.16 1.67
CA ILE A 136 1.29 -13.82 2.49
C ILE A 136 0.42 -14.72 1.61
N SER A 137 -0.39 -15.56 2.24
CA SER A 137 -1.34 -16.41 1.54
C SER A 137 -2.64 -15.65 1.27
N TRP A 138 -3.15 -15.78 0.05
CA TRP A 138 -4.36 -15.10 -0.38
C TRP A 138 -5.44 -16.11 -0.77
N LYS A 139 -6.69 -15.73 -0.52
CA LYS A 139 -7.87 -16.44 -1.00
C LYS A 139 -8.77 -15.49 -1.73
N MET A 140 -9.42 -15.97 -2.78
CA MET A 140 -10.42 -15.19 -3.49
C MET A 140 -11.67 -15.09 -2.63
N ARG A 141 -12.17 -13.86 -2.49
CA ARG A 141 -13.36 -13.57 -1.70
C ARG A 141 -14.29 -12.67 -2.51
N ARG A 142 -15.59 -12.98 -2.48
CA ARG A 142 -16.59 -12.12 -3.08
C ARG A 142 -16.87 -10.93 -2.17
N ILE A 143 -16.94 -9.75 -2.76
CA ILE A 143 -17.34 -8.55 -2.03
C ILE A 143 -18.82 -8.68 -1.71
N THR A 144 -19.15 -8.79 -0.43
CA THR A 144 -20.54 -8.81 0.02
C THR A 144 -20.98 -7.40 0.34
N GLN A 145 -22.13 -7.03 -0.17
CA GLN A 145 -22.74 -5.74 0.14
C GLN A 145 -23.51 -5.80 1.46
#